data_bae576c6973f5a1004a99ac61999472b
#
_entry.id   bae576c6973f5a1004a99ac61999472b
#
_cell.length_a   1.000
_cell.length_b   1.000
_cell.length_c   1.000
_cell.angle_alpha   90.00
_cell.angle_beta   90.00
_cell.angle_gamma   90.00
#
_symmetry.space_group_name_H-M   'P 1'
#
loop_
_entity.id
_entity.type
_entity.pdbx_description
1 polymer ?
#
loop_
_entity_poly.entity_id
_entity_poly.type
_entity_poly.pdbx_seq_one_letter_code
_entity_poly.pdbx_strand_id
1 'polypeptide(L)'
;GQHQMWAAQFYRFRTPRHFISSGGLGTMGYGLGAAIGAQVANPDQRVINIAGDGSFHMNCNELATLAQYNIPVIELVFNNHVLGMVRQWQKLFYQNRFSQTMLDNATDFEMLAQAFGIKAFTISRREEIEPVLKEALAYQGPSLINCHISPDINVLPMVPAGSSVEEPILEM
;
A
#
# COMPACT_ATOMS: atom_id res chain seq x y z
N GLY A 1 0.68 0.81 -8.09
CA GLY A 1 -0.32 1.87 -7.96
C GLY A 1 0.24 3.12 -7.30
N GLN A 2 -0.62 4.01 -6.85
CA GLN A 2 -0.20 5.27 -6.18
C GLN A 2 0.69 4.98 -4.96
N HIS A 3 0.31 4.04 -4.10
CA HIS A 3 1.09 3.63 -2.93
C HIS A 3 2.55 3.25 -3.29
N GLN A 4 2.74 2.54 -4.38
CA GLN A 4 4.06 2.13 -4.89
C GLN A 4 4.89 3.36 -5.29
N MET A 5 4.28 4.31 -5.98
CA MET A 5 4.95 5.53 -6.42
C MET A 5 5.27 6.44 -5.24
N TRP A 6 4.34 6.61 -4.28
CA TRP A 6 4.62 7.37 -3.07
C TRP A 6 5.72 6.73 -2.22
N ALA A 7 5.72 5.41 -2.09
CA ALA A 7 6.81 4.72 -1.39
C ALA A 7 8.16 4.99 -2.07
N ALA A 8 8.23 4.92 -3.40
CA ALA A 8 9.45 5.22 -4.15
C ALA A 8 9.90 6.69 -4.04
N GLN A 9 8.94 7.64 -4.00
CA GLN A 9 9.23 9.08 -3.92
C GLN A 9 9.64 9.54 -2.53
N PHE A 10 8.99 9.03 -1.49
CA PHE A 10 9.09 9.62 -0.14
C PHE A 10 9.85 8.77 0.87
N TYR A 11 9.97 7.45 0.65
CA TYR A 11 10.75 6.62 1.56
C TYR A 11 12.25 6.83 1.33
N ARG A 12 12.98 7.08 2.42
CA ARG A 12 14.43 7.30 2.39
C ARG A 12 15.16 5.97 2.49
N PHE A 13 15.45 5.37 1.36
CA PHE A 13 16.24 4.13 1.31
C PHE A 13 17.69 4.38 1.73
N ARG A 14 18.17 3.61 2.71
CA ARG A 14 19.53 3.73 3.23
C ARG A 14 20.43 2.56 2.83
N THR A 15 19.83 1.45 2.47
CA THR A 15 20.53 0.20 2.17
C THR A 15 20.06 -0.34 0.82
N PRO A 16 20.99 -0.73 -0.09
CA PRO A 16 20.62 -1.37 -1.35
C PRO A 16 19.80 -2.64 -1.12
N ARG A 17 18.89 -2.93 -2.04
CA ARG A 17 18.01 -4.13 -2.05
C ARG A 17 16.99 -4.21 -0.90
N HIS A 18 16.78 -3.12 -0.16
CA HIS A 18 15.74 -3.03 0.88
C HIS A 18 14.40 -2.50 0.33
N PHE A 19 14.28 -2.33 -0.97
CA PHE A 19 13.03 -1.99 -1.64
C PHE A 19 12.69 -3.06 -2.67
N ILE A 20 11.59 -3.78 -2.43
CA ILE A 20 11.09 -4.84 -3.28
C ILE A 20 9.78 -4.36 -3.90
N SER A 21 9.71 -4.34 -5.21
CA SER A 21 8.54 -3.82 -5.91
C SER A 21 8.38 -4.50 -7.26
N SER A 22 7.13 -4.64 -7.72
CA SER A 22 6.82 -5.02 -9.10
C SER A 22 7.07 -3.81 -10.02
N GLY A 23 8.35 -3.47 -10.24
CA GLY A 23 8.76 -2.24 -10.95
C GLY A 23 8.53 -2.28 -12.46
N GLY A 24 8.34 -3.47 -13.06
CA GLY A 24 8.06 -3.60 -14.49
C GLY A 24 6.61 -3.30 -14.83
N LEU A 25 5.67 -4.07 -14.31
CA LEU A 25 4.24 -3.98 -14.64
C LEU A 25 3.39 -3.33 -13.54
N GLY A 26 3.93 -3.09 -12.36
CA GLY A 26 3.16 -2.58 -11.23
C GLY A 26 2.04 -3.53 -10.81
N THR A 27 2.32 -4.83 -10.75
CA THR A 27 1.34 -5.89 -10.57
C THR A 27 0.61 -5.76 -9.25
N MET A 28 -0.70 -5.58 -9.30
CA MET A 28 -1.57 -5.57 -8.12
C MET A 28 -1.56 -6.96 -7.45
N GLY A 29 -1.59 -7.00 -6.11
CA GLY A 29 -1.52 -8.24 -5.32
C GLY A 29 -0.11 -8.80 -5.11
N TYR A 30 0.93 -8.24 -5.73
CA TYR A 30 2.30 -8.72 -5.59
C TYR A 30 2.87 -8.56 -4.16
N GLY A 31 2.51 -7.46 -3.50
CA GLY A 31 3.20 -6.97 -2.30
C GLY A 31 3.19 -7.95 -1.12
N LEU A 32 2.03 -8.49 -0.76
CA LEU A 32 1.90 -9.33 0.44
C LEU A 32 2.72 -10.61 0.32
N GLY A 33 2.62 -11.33 -0.81
CA GLY A 33 3.44 -12.54 -1.04
C GLY A 33 4.95 -12.24 -1.05
N ALA A 34 5.34 -11.12 -1.66
CA ALA A 34 6.74 -10.67 -1.66
C ALA A 34 7.24 -10.32 -0.25
N ALA A 35 6.40 -9.68 0.57
CA ALA A 35 6.73 -9.35 1.96
C ALA A 35 6.88 -10.60 2.83
N ILE A 36 6.03 -11.60 2.66
CA ILE A 36 6.15 -12.91 3.30
C ILE A 36 7.52 -13.53 2.97
N GLY A 37 7.84 -13.62 1.68
CA GLY A 37 9.12 -14.17 1.24
C GLY A 37 10.32 -13.40 1.77
N ALA A 38 10.25 -12.06 1.76
CA ALA A 38 11.30 -11.20 2.30
C ALA A 38 11.50 -11.40 3.82
N GLN A 39 10.42 -11.53 4.58
CA GLN A 39 10.48 -11.74 6.02
C GLN A 39 11.05 -13.11 6.38
N VAL A 40 10.65 -14.14 5.64
CA VAL A 40 11.18 -15.50 5.85
C VAL A 40 12.67 -15.55 5.53
N ALA A 41 13.11 -14.87 4.48
CA ALA A 41 14.52 -14.81 4.09
C ALA A 41 15.38 -13.92 5.02
N ASN A 42 14.75 -13.00 5.76
CA ASN A 42 15.43 -12.04 6.64
C ASN A 42 14.71 -11.96 8.00
N PRO A 43 14.79 -12.99 8.84
CA PRO A 43 14.01 -13.09 10.08
C PRO A 43 14.36 -11.97 11.10
N ASP A 44 15.57 -11.44 11.04
CA ASP A 44 16.04 -10.38 11.95
C ASP A 44 15.68 -8.96 11.48
N GLN A 45 15.06 -8.83 10.31
CA GLN A 45 14.63 -7.54 9.77
C GLN A 45 13.11 -7.41 9.89
N ARG A 46 12.62 -6.20 10.14
CA ARG A 46 11.19 -5.93 10.10
C ARG A 46 10.76 -5.60 8.66
N VAL A 47 9.87 -6.38 8.10
CA VAL A 47 9.30 -6.13 6.77
C VAL A 47 7.96 -5.42 6.90
N ILE A 48 7.82 -4.35 6.12
CA ILE A 48 6.57 -3.60 5.97
C ILE A 48 6.13 -3.70 4.52
N ASN A 49 4.96 -4.25 4.26
CA ASN A 49 4.31 -4.15 2.96
C ASN A 49 3.48 -2.88 2.90
N ILE A 50 3.66 -2.08 1.86
CA ILE A 50 2.82 -0.92 1.58
C ILE A 50 1.93 -1.27 0.39
N ALA A 51 0.64 -1.38 0.60
CA ALA A 51 -0.33 -1.72 -0.43
C ALA A 51 -1.44 -0.67 -0.53
N GLY A 52 -2.03 -0.51 -1.70
CA GLY A 52 -3.33 0.14 -1.84
C GLY A 52 -4.44 -0.87 -1.56
N ASP A 53 -5.60 -0.41 -1.14
CA ASP A 53 -6.78 -1.22 -0.86
C ASP A 53 -7.16 -2.17 -2.00
N GLY A 54 -7.21 -1.67 -3.24
CA GLY A 54 -7.48 -2.52 -4.41
C GLY A 54 -6.39 -3.55 -4.69
N SER A 55 -5.12 -3.21 -4.44
CA SER A 55 -4.01 -4.16 -4.60
C SER A 55 -4.03 -5.24 -3.51
N PHE A 56 -4.29 -4.85 -2.27
CA PHE A 56 -4.38 -5.77 -1.14
C PHE A 56 -5.52 -6.78 -1.31
N HIS A 57 -6.69 -6.35 -1.79
CA HIS A 57 -7.81 -7.24 -2.06
C HIS A 57 -7.48 -8.41 -2.99
N MET A 58 -6.55 -8.22 -3.92
CA MET A 58 -6.22 -9.28 -4.90
C MET A 58 -5.52 -10.49 -4.29
N ASN A 59 -4.93 -10.33 -3.09
CA ASN A 59 -4.17 -11.40 -2.45
C ASN A 59 -4.28 -11.40 -0.91
N CYS A 60 -5.36 -10.83 -0.37
CA CYS A 60 -5.60 -10.76 1.07
C CYS A 60 -5.76 -12.14 1.74
N ASN A 61 -6.04 -13.18 0.97
CA ASN A 61 -6.07 -14.57 1.46
C ASN A 61 -4.74 -15.01 2.07
N GLU A 62 -3.61 -14.41 1.68
CA GLU A 62 -2.30 -14.71 2.26
C GLU A 62 -2.14 -14.23 3.71
N LEU A 63 -3.11 -13.51 4.25
CA LEU A 63 -3.22 -13.28 5.69
C LEU A 63 -3.28 -14.61 6.46
N ALA A 64 -3.86 -15.66 5.87
CA ALA A 64 -3.83 -17.00 6.45
C ALA A 64 -2.40 -17.51 6.63
N THR A 65 -1.53 -17.29 5.66
CA THR A 65 -0.11 -17.68 5.73
C THR A 65 0.61 -16.90 6.83
N LEU A 66 0.39 -15.58 6.93
CA LEU A 66 0.95 -14.76 8.00
C LEU A 66 0.54 -15.27 9.39
N ALA A 67 -0.76 -15.54 9.56
CA ALA A 67 -1.31 -16.00 10.84
C ALA A 67 -0.80 -17.40 11.22
N GLN A 68 -0.86 -18.34 10.27
CA GLN A 68 -0.49 -19.74 10.50
C GLN A 68 0.97 -19.90 10.95
N TYR A 69 1.87 -19.13 10.33
CA TYR A 69 3.31 -19.23 10.60
C TYR A 69 3.84 -18.12 11.49
N ASN A 70 2.95 -17.26 12.02
CA ASN A 70 3.29 -16.09 12.85
C ASN A 70 4.40 -15.23 12.22
N ILE A 71 4.30 -14.96 10.92
CA ILE A 71 5.29 -14.19 10.16
C ILE A 71 5.09 -12.70 10.45
N PRO A 72 6.05 -12.00 11.09
CA PRO A 72 5.85 -10.68 11.67
C PRO A 72 5.91 -9.54 10.62
N VAL A 73 5.20 -9.68 9.51
CA VAL A 73 5.03 -8.62 8.52
C VAL A 73 4.02 -7.59 9.03
N ILE A 74 4.30 -6.31 8.78
CA ILE A 74 3.33 -5.23 8.92
C ILE A 74 2.72 -4.95 7.55
N GLU A 75 1.44 -5.24 7.40
CA GLU A 75 0.65 -4.90 6.22
C GLU A 75 0.07 -3.49 6.38
N LEU A 76 0.60 -2.50 5.67
CA LEU A 76 0.12 -1.11 5.68
C LEU A 76 -0.73 -0.86 4.43
N VAL A 77 -2.04 -0.80 4.61
CA VAL A 77 -3.01 -0.56 3.54
C VAL A 77 -3.33 0.93 3.44
N PHE A 78 -2.94 1.56 2.35
CA PHE A 78 -3.42 2.90 1.99
C PHE A 78 -4.82 2.77 1.39
N ASN A 79 -5.81 3.04 2.22
CA ASN A 79 -7.22 2.87 1.90
C ASN A 79 -7.84 4.20 1.48
N ASN A 80 -8.01 4.40 0.18
CA ASN A 80 -8.65 5.56 -0.40
C ASN A 80 -9.97 5.24 -1.12
N HIS A 81 -10.43 3.98 -1.05
CA HIS A 81 -11.64 3.49 -1.68
C HIS A 81 -11.70 3.66 -3.20
N VAL A 82 -10.53 3.78 -3.85
CA VAL A 82 -10.46 3.93 -5.31
C VAL A 82 -9.27 3.17 -5.91
N LEU A 83 -9.39 2.80 -7.18
CA LEU A 83 -8.23 2.43 -8.00
C LEU A 83 -7.47 3.72 -8.37
N GLY A 84 -6.70 4.23 -7.41
CA GLY A 84 -6.22 5.61 -7.39
C GLY A 84 -5.41 6.01 -8.62
N MET A 85 -4.51 5.16 -9.12
CA MET A 85 -3.72 5.48 -10.31
C MET A 85 -4.59 5.52 -11.58
N VAL A 86 -5.56 4.62 -11.72
CA VAL A 86 -6.50 4.64 -12.85
C VAL A 86 -7.38 5.88 -12.78
N ARG A 87 -7.89 6.22 -11.59
CA ARG A 87 -8.66 7.44 -11.35
C ARG A 87 -7.87 8.70 -11.69
N GLN A 88 -6.60 8.78 -11.29
CA GLN A 88 -5.72 9.90 -11.61
C GLN A 88 -5.53 10.05 -13.12
N TRP A 89 -5.37 8.96 -13.85
CA TRP A 89 -5.29 8.99 -15.33
C TRP A 89 -6.61 9.44 -15.96
N GLN A 90 -7.74 8.98 -15.46
CA GLN A 90 -9.05 9.43 -15.94
C GLN A 90 -9.25 10.92 -15.69
N LYS A 91 -8.75 11.45 -14.58
CA LYS A 91 -8.75 12.88 -14.29
C LYS A 91 -7.88 13.65 -15.28
N LEU A 92 -6.62 13.23 -15.44
CA LEU A 92 -5.62 13.94 -16.26
C LEU A 92 -5.92 13.89 -17.76
N PHE A 93 -6.26 12.73 -18.29
CA PHE A 93 -6.26 12.50 -19.74
C PHE A 93 -7.65 12.25 -20.31
N TYR A 94 -8.68 12.05 -19.48
CA TYR A 94 -10.03 11.70 -19.92
C TYR A 94 -11.10 12.67 -19.40
N GLN A 95 -10.74 13.92 -19.12
CA GLN A 95 -11.68 14.99 -18.75
C GLN A 95 -12.58 14.63 -17.55
N ASN A 96 -12.03 14.00 -16.51
CA ASN A 96 -12.77 13.53 -15.33
C ASN A 96 -13.89 12.52 -15.63
N ARG A 97 -13.82 11.83 -16.77
CA ARG A 97 -14.77 10.76 -17.09
C ARG A 97 -14.41 9.48 -16.31
N PHE A 98 -14.78 9.48 -15.03
CA PHE A 98 -14.52 8.36 -14.13
C PHE A 98 -15.40 7.16 -14.47
N SER A 99 -14.80 5.98 -14.56
CA SER A 99 -15.50 4.73 -14.82
C SER A 99 -14.83 3.58 -14.07
N GLN A 100 -15.63 2.88 -13.25
CA GLN A 100 -15.24 1.64 -12.56
C GLN A 100 -13.97 1.78 -11.70
N THR A 101 -13.72 2.94 -11.12
CA THR A 101 -12.56 3.21 -10.27
C THR A 101 -12.90 3.39 -8.80
N MET A 102 -14.17 3.48 -8.46
CA MET A 102 -14.64 3.47 -7.08
C MET A 102 -14.66 2.04 -6.56
N LEU A 103 -14.12 1.84 -5.36
CA LEU A 103 -14.20 0.58 -4.64
C LEU A 103 -15.28 0.74 -3.57
N ASP A 104 -16.54 0.67 -4.00
CA ASP A 104 -17.71 0.88 -3.16
C ASP A 104 -18.00 -0.29 -2.19
N ASN A 105 -17.16 -1.31 -2.24
CA ASN A 105 -17.24 -2.43 -1.32
C ASN A 105 -16.79 -1.99 0.07
N ALA A 106 -17.68 -2.12 0.98
CA ALA A 106 -17.46 -1.82 2.40
C ALA A 106 -16.60 -2.92 3.08
N THR A 107 -15.43 -3.29 2.51
CA THR A 107 -14.54 -4.23 3.19
C THR A 107 -13.95 -3.55 4.40
N ASP A 108 -14.29 -4.06 5.56
CA ASP A 108 -13.65 -3.68 6.81
C ASP A 108 -12.34 -4.47 6.96
N PHE A 109 -11.21 -3.79 6.71
CA PHE A 109 -9.89 -4.42 6.77
C PHE A 109 -9.48 -4.80 8.20
N GLU A 110 -10.03 -4.12 9.21
CA GLU A 110 -9.78 -4.47 10.61
C GLU A 110 -10.48 -5.77 10.97
N MET A 111 -11.78 -5.89 10.64
CA MET A 111 -12.52 -7.14 10.83
C MET A 111 -11.91 -8.28 10.01
N LEU A 112 -11.45 -8.00 8.79
CA LEU A 112 -10.77 -8.99 7.97
C LEU A 112 -9.50 -9.52 8.64
N ALA A 113 -8.63 -8.62 9.12
CA ALA A 113 -7.42 -9.02 9.83
C ALA A 113 -7.72 -9.81 11.11
N GLN A 114 -8.70 -9.37 11.89
CA GLN A 114 -9.14 -10.06 13.11
C GLN A 114 -9.71 -11.46 12.81
N ALA A 115 -10.44 -11.63 11.70
CA ALA A 115 -10.95 -12.92 11.28
C ALA A 115 -9.83 -13.94 10.99
N PHE A 116 -8.65 -13.46 10.58
CA PHE A 116 -7.44 -14.29 10.43
C PHE A 116 -6.60 -14.37 11.72
N GLY A 117 -7.03 -13.75 12.82
CA GLY A 117 -6.27 -13.73 14.07
C GLY A 117 -5.07 -12.76 14.05
N ILE A 118 -5.07 -11.78 13.13
CA ILE A 118 -4.02 -10.80 12.97
C ILE A 118 -4.40 -9.50 13.68
N LYS A 119 -3.42 -8.90 14.38
CA LYS A 119 -3.62 -7.64 15.08
C LYS A 119 -3.89 -6.51 14.08
N ALA A 120 -4.96 -5.77 14.29
CA ALA A 120 -5.36 -4.67 13.43
C ALA A 120 -5.20 -3.31 14.12
N PHE A 121 -4.87 -2.31 13.32
CA PHE A 121 -4.77 -0.91 13.69
C PHE A 121 -5.44 -0.04 12.65
N THR A 122 -5.87 1.16 13.06
CA THR A 122 -6.43 2.17 12.14
C THR A 122 -5.69 3.49 12.29
N ILE A 123 -5.47 4.16 11.17
CA ILE A 123 -4.98 5.54 11.09
C ILE A 123 -5.97 6.32 10.24
N SER A 124 -6.66 7.29 10.87
CA SER A 124 -7.59 8.20 10.20
C SER A 124 -7.15 9.66 10.28
N ARG A 125 -6.22 9.98 11.20
CA ARG A 125 -5.73 11.32 11.45
C ARG A 125 -4.22 11.32 11.58
N ARG A 126 -3.61 12.45 11.26
CA ARG A 126 -2.15 12.62 11.23
C ARG A 126 -1.48 12.32 12.57
N GLU A 127 -2.09 12.72 13.66
CA GLU A 127 -1.59 12.52 15.02
C GLU A 127 -1.54 11.06 15.46
N GLU A 128 -2.27 10.18 14.78
CA GLU A 128 -2.32 8.74 15.04
C GLU A 128 -1.16 7.99 14.36
N ILE A 129 -0.49 8.59 13.37
CA ILE A 129 0.54 7.91 12.57
C ILE A 129 1.69 7.41 13.45
N GLU A 130 2.29 8.29 14.22
CA GLU A 130 3.47 7.95 15.01
C GLU A 130 3.18 6.92 16.11
N PRO A 131 2.13 7.08 16.95
CA PRO A 131 1.83 6.10 17.98
C PRO A 131 1.45 4.73 17.41
N VAL A 132 0.65 4.67 16.35
CA VAL A 132 0.26 3.40 15.71
C VAL A 132 1.47 2.69 15.10
N LEU A 133 2.32 3.42 14.37
CA LEU A 133 3.53 2.83 13.80
C LEU A 133 4.49 2.32 14.89
N LYS A 134 4.65 3.05 15.99
CA LYS A 134 5.48 2.58 17.13
C LYS A 134 4.93 1.29 17.74
N GLU A 135 3.62 1.22 17.93
CA GLU A 135 2.98 0.03 18.48
C GLU A 135 3.09 -1.18 17.53
N ALA A 136 2.83 -0.98 16.24
CA ALA A 136 2.95 -2.03 15.24
C ALA A 136 4.39 -2.54 15.09
N LEU A 137 5.39 -1.65 15.16
CA LEU A 137 6.81 -2.01 15.12
C LEU A 137 7.26 -2.78 16.37
N ALA A 138 6.69 -2.47 17.52
CA ALA A 138 6.99 -3.17 18.79
C ALA A 138 6.31 -4.55 18.88
N TYR A 139 5.21 -4.75 18.17
CA TYR A 139 4.46 -6.00 18.18
C TYR A 139 5.22 -7.09 17.42
N GLN A 140 5.36 -8.28 18.00
CA GLN A 140 6.21 -9.37 17.48
C GLN A 140 5.46 -10.35 16.56
N GLY A 141 4.20 -10.11 16.26
CA GLY A 141 3.39 -10.92 15.33
C GLY A 141 3.05 -10.15 14.05
N PRO A 142 2.30 -10.80 13.14
CA PRO A 142 1.75 -10.13 11.97
C PRO A 142 0.72 -9.08 12.37
N SER A 143 0.72 -7.95 11.66
CA SER A 143 -0.24 -6.89 11.92
C SER A 143 -0.69 -6.21 10.62
N LEU A 144 -1.91 -5.66 10.65
CA LEU A 144 -2.45 -4.86 9.57
C LEU A 144 -2.75 -3.45 10.07
N ILE A 145 -2.35 -2.44 9.30
CA ILE A 145 -2.67 -1.03 9.55
C ILE A 145 -3.56 -0.54 8.41
N ASN A 146 -4.83 -0.25 8.71
CA ASN A 146 -5.76 0.38 7.77
C ASN A 146 -5.57 1.90 7.85
N CYS A 147 -4.91 2.49 6.83
CA CYS A 147 -4.62 3.91 6.78
C CYS A 147 -5.58 4.61 5.81
N HIS A 148 -6.54 5.35 6.34
CA HIS A 148 -7.49 6.12 5.55
C HIS A 148 -6.83 7.34 4.93
N ILE A 149 -6.90 7.46 3.61
CA ILE A 149 -6.39 8.59 2.85
C ILE A 149 -7.45 9.11 1.87
N SER A 150 -7.31 10.37 1.46
CA SER A 150 -8.25 10.98 0.53
C SER A 150 -8.16 10.34 -0.87
N PRO A 151 -9.30 10.06 -1.53
CA PRO A 151 -9.34 9.53 -2.90
C PRO A 151 -8.82 10.50 -3.95
N ASP A 152 -8.73 11.79 -3.63
CA ASP A 152 -8.40 12.84 -4.59
C ASP A 152 -6.94 13.31 -4.54
N ILE A 153 -6.12 12.69 -3.69
CA ILE A 153 -4.68 12.95 -3.66
C ILE A 153 -4.01 12.27 -4.87
N ASN A 154 -3.22 13.03 -5.59
CA ASN A 154 -2.52 12.57 -6.78
C ASN A 154 -1.03 12.34 -6.52
N VAL A 155 -0.43 11.44 -7.29
CA VAL A 155 1.02 11.26 -7.33
C VAL A 155 1.61 12.33 -8.25
N LEU A 156 2.40 13.22 -7.69
CA LEU A 156 3.08 14.29 -8.41
C LEU A 156 4.51 14.46 -7.85
N PRO A 157 5.48 14.86 -8.65
CA PRO A 157 5.40 15.08 -10.10
C PRO A 157 5.16 13.80 -10.89
N MET A 158 4.58 13.90 -12.07
CA MET A 158 4.32 12.78 -12.96
C MET A 158 4.74 13.11 -14.39
N VAL A 159 5.49 12.20 -15.02
CA VAL A 159 5.83 12.30 -16.45
C VAL A 159 4.82 11.47 -17.24
N PRO A 160 4.00 12.07 -18.11
CA PRO A 160 3.10 11.32 -18.98
C PRO A 160 3.85 10.38 -19.92
N ALA A 161 3.22 9.27 -20.28
CA ALA A 161 3.80 8.35 -21.25
C ALA A 161 4.11 9.07 -22.59
N GLY A 162 5.35 8.94 -23.05
CA GLY A 162 5.81 9.61 -24.29
C GLY A 162 6.27 11.05 -24.13
N SER A 163 6.17 11.65 -22.95
CA SER A 163 6.70 12.99 -22.67
C SER A 163 8.15 12.95 -22.21
N SER A 164 8.84 14.11 -22.33
CA SER A 164 10.17 14.28 -21.77
C SER A 164 10.14 14.30 -20.24
N VAL A 165 11.19 13.78 -19.61
CA VAL A 165 11.39 13.89 -18.16
C VAL A 165 11.61 15.34 -17.71
N GLU A 166 11.92 16.24 -18.64
CA GLU A 166 12.09 17.67 -18.38
C GLU A 166 10.75 18.43 -18.33
N GLU A 167 9.66 17.77 -18.74
CA GLU A 167 8.30 18.34 -18.77
C GLU A 167 7.32 17.56 -17.88
N PRO A 168 7.59 17.43 -16.58
CA PRO A 168 6.68 16.74 -15.68
C PRO A 168 5.44 17.59 -15.37
N ILE A 169 4.32 16.91 -15.12
CA ILE A 169 3.15 17.54 -14.50
C ILE A 169 3.48 17.73 -13.03
N LEU A 170 3.49 18.97 -12.55
CA LEU A 170 3.85 19.34 -11.18
C LEU A 170 2.63 19.54 -10.28
N GLU A 171 1.51 19.99 -10.86
CA GLU A 171 0.27 20.31 -10.14
C GLU A 171 -0.96 20.05 -11.04
N MET A 172 -2.15 20.00 -10.41
CA MET A 172 -3.42 19.75 -11.10
C MET A 172 -4.52 20.67 -10.56
#